data_65789930e9887d7c57d899a917f7f2d1
#
_entry.id   65789930e9887d7c57d899a917f7f2d1
#
_cell.length_a   1.000
_cell.length_b   1.000
_cell.length_c   1.000
_cell.angle_alpha   90.00
_cell.angle_beta   90.00
_cell.angle_gamma   90.00
#
_symmetry.space_group_name_H-M   'P 1'
#
loop_
_entity.id
_entity.type
_entity.pdbx_description
1 polymer ?
#
loop_
_entity_poly.entity_id
_entity_poly.type
_entity_poly.pdbx_seq_one_letter_code
_entity_poly.pdbx_strand_id
1 'polypeptide(L)'
;MAGARPGARRFRSYSEEIMSELAFSSLAELARGLEAGRYSAVELARHYLARIARANEALHAYVSVDEAGALRLAQAADARRAAGYALGPLDGLPIAIKDLCEIEGQVTTAGSAAWRERRSKVTGTAVRRLLAAGMVVLGKTHMVEFAFGGWGTNPVMGTPRNPWDLSHPRIPGGSSSGSGVAVAAGLAPAALGSDTGGSVRIPAALNGITGLKTSAGLISLHGAVPLSQTLDSIGPMTRDAYDAMLLVQALAGPDAADPATLGVPAFVYAPPREGGRPLAGRRIAVMAEENYPLAVSADASLAVRQAADTLRALGAEVATVATPFDFTRLMHANGRIIAAEAYALHRGYIDDAALPLGEFVRARVQSGRAIGAADYIAAMREHAQARAQWRAWMQDYDALLTPSLPFAACRLDEVDEQGTPLAAFSRAGNFLGASGLALPAGFSADGLPVGVQLMGKPVDDGLLCGLGVAFQQATDWHLRTPDLRAAGLA
;
A
#
# COMPACT_ATOMS: atom_id res chain seq x y z
N MET A 1 -13.92 -1.04 -57.61
CA MET A 1 -12.86 -0.65 -56.65
C MET A 1 -13.06 -1.49 -55.39
N ALA A 2 -12.19 -2.46 -55.16
CA ALA A 2 -12.25 -3.35 -54.01
C ALA A 2 -11.54 -2.68 -52.82
N GLY A 3 -12.32 -2.38 -51.77
CA GLY A 3 -11.80 -1.80 -50.55
C GLY A 3 -10.98 -2.85 -49.76
N ALA A 4 -9.72 -2.56 -49.51
CA ALA A 4 -8.86 -3.37 -48.68
C ALA A 4 -9.41 -3.42 -47.24
N ARG A 5 -9.68 -4.63 -46.74
CA ARG A 5 -9.97 -4.88 -45.31
C ARG A 5 -8.73 -4.53 -44.49
N PRO A 6 -8.82 -3.78 -43.39
CA PRO A 6 -7.69 -3.59 -42.50
C PRO A 6 -7.27 -4.95 -41.96
N GLY A 7 -6.00 -5.32 -42.23
CA GLY A 7 -5.43 -6.59 -41.84
C GLY A 7 -5.45 -6.79 -40.32
N ALA A 8 -5.91 -7.95 -39.87
CA ALA A 8 -5.75 -8.42 -38.53
C ALA A 8 -4.24 -8.40 -38.16
N ARG A 9 -3.87 -7.52 -37.23
CA ARG A 9 -2.49 -7.47 -36.71
C ARG A 9 -2.21 -8.83 -36.05
N ARG A 10 -1.31 -9.61 -36.65
CA ARG A 10 -0.77 -10.81 -36.01
C ARG A 10 0.06 -10.36 -34.79
N PHE A 11 -0.41 -10.63 -33.60
CA PHE A 11 0.39 -10.51 -32.39
C PHE A 11 1.61 -11.44 -32.51
N ARG A 12 2.82 -10.90 -32.37
CA ARG A 12 4.04 -11.70 -32.32
C ARG A 12 4.11 -12.33 -30.94
N SER A 13 4.40 -13.64 -30.86
CA SER A 13 4.81 -14.25 -29.59
C SER A 13 6.12 -13.59 -29.15
N TYR A 14 6.10 -12.91 -28.03
CA TYR A 14 7.31 -12.32 -27.46
C TYR A 14 8.21 -13.36 -26.83
N SER A 15 9.54 -13.12 -26.87
CA SER A 15 10.51 -13.99 -26.21
C SER A 15 10.29 -13.95 -24.68
N GLU A 16 10.67 -15.02 -23.97
CA GLU A 16 10.59 -15.12 -22.51
C GLU A 16 11.32 -13.94 -21.82
N GLU A 17 12.35 -13.40 -22.46
CA GLU A 17 13.13 -12.27 -21.96
C GLU A 17 12.31 -10.98 -21.89
N ILE A 18 11.58 -10.63 -22.97
CA ILE A 18 10.66 -9.47 -22.99
C ILE A 18 9.54 -9.64 -21.97
N MET A 19 8.99 -10.85 -21.83
CA MET A 19 7.96 -11.12 -20.85
C MET A 19 8.48 -11.04 -19.41
N SER A 20 9.74 -11.36 -19.13
CA SER A 20 10.33 -11.21 -17.80
C SER A 20 10.49 -9.73 -17.38
N GLU A 21 10.77 -8.86 -18.33
CA GLU A 21 10.85 -7.40 -18.09
C GLU A 21 9.50 -6.80 -17.73
N LEU A 22 8.39 -7.29 -18.29
CA LEU A 22 7.05 -6.80 -17.99
C LEU A 22 6.65 -6.99 -16.53
N ALA A 23 7.19 -8.00 -15.85
CA ALA A 23 6.85 -8.30 -14.46
C ALA A 23 7.10 -7.15 -13.49
N PHE A 24 8.12 -6.33 -13.79
CA PHE A 24 8.55 -5.22 -12.94
C PHE A 24 8.32 -3.85 -13.59
N SER A 25 7.61 -3.80 -14.72
CA SER A 25 7.22 -2.54 -15.35
C SER A 25 6.19 -1.78 -14.51
N SER A 26 6.27 -0.44 -14.55
CA SER A 26 5.28 0.44 -13.94
C SER A 26 3.93 0.36 -14.67
N LEU A 27 2.84 0.76 -14.00
CA LEU A 27 1.52 0.86 -14.65
C LEU A 27 1.58 1.78 -15.88
N ALA A 28 2.31 2.89 -15.75
CA ALA A 28 2.48 3.84 -16.85
C ALA A 28 3.20 3.22 -18.06
N GLU A 29 4.23 2.39 -17.84
CA GLU A 29 4.94 1.67 -18.91
C GLU A 29 4.05 0.61 -19.55
N LEU A 30 3.31 -0.15 -18.74
CA LEU A 30 2.37 -1.14 -19.22
C LEU A 30 1.23 -0.49 -20.02
N ALA A 31 0.72 0.66 -19.59
CA ALA A 31 -0.30 1.42 -20.32
C ALA A 31 0.19 1.83 -21.71
N ARG A 32 1.41 2.40 -21.79
CA ARG A 32 2.04 2.74 -23.07
C ARG A 32 2.23 1.51 -23.98
N GLY A 33 2.51 0.35 -23.38
CA GLY A 33 2.62 -0.90 -24.11
C GLY A 33 1.31 -1.36 -24.74
N LEU A 34 0.21 -1.29 -23.97
CA LEU A 34 -1.14 -1.58 -24.45
C LEU A 34 -1.58 -0.59 -25.54
N GLU A 35 -1.33 0.70 -25.34
CA GLU A 35 -1.68 1.76 -26.31
C GLU A 35 -0.93 1.57 -27.62
N ALA A 36 0.36 1.24 -27.55
CA ALA A 36 1.20 0.97 -28.73
C ALA A 36 0.90 -0.39 -29.39
N GLY A 37 -0.01 -1.21 -28.80
CA GLY A 37 -0.33 -2.55 -29.29
C GLY A 37 0.86 -3.51 -29.25
N ARG A 38 1.79 -3.28 -28.33
CA ARG A 38 2.93 -4.20 -28.11
C ARG A 38 2.47 -5.54 -27.58
N TYR A 39 1.41 -5.56 -26.79
CA TYR A 39 0.71 -6.73 -26.25
C TYR A 39 -0.76 -6.36 -25.99
N SER A 40 -1.60 -7.37 -25.83
CA SER A 40 -3.00 -7.24 -25.42
C SER A 40 -3.13 -7.27 -23.89
N ALA A 41 -4.29 -6.85 -23.38
CA ALA A 41 -4.62 -7.00 -21.97
C ALA A 41 -4.73 -8.48 -21.56
N VAL A 42 -5.18 -9.35 -22.46
CA VAL A 42 -5.23 -10.81 -22.24
C VAL A 42 -3.82 -11.39 -22.10
N GLU A 43 -2.87 -11.00 -22.96
CA GLU A 43 -1.48 -11.48 -22.86
C GLU A 43 -0.85 -10.99 -21.55
N LEU A 44 -1.09 -9.73 -21.18
CA LEU A 44 -0.59 -9.17 -19.92
C LEU A 44 -1.20 -9.87 -18.70
N ALA A 45 -2.51 -10.12 -18.68
CA ALA A 45 -3.17 -10.86 -17.61
C ALA A 45 -2.61 -12.29 -17.48
N ARG A 46 -2.46 -13.00 -18.60
CA ARG A 46 -1.87 -14.34 -18.62
C ARG A 46 -0.44 -14.36 -18.09
N HIS A 47 0.36 -13.35 -18.42
CA HIS A 47 1.71 -13.23 -17.90
C HIS A 47 1.74 -13.20 -16.38
N TYR A 48 0.96 -12.31 -15.75
CA TYR A 48 0.92 -12.22 -14.29
C TYR A 48 0.29 -13.47 -13.65
N LEU A 49 -0.77 -14.03 -14.22
CA LEU A 49 -1.39 -15.26 -13.73
C LEU A 49 -0.40 -16.46 -13.75
N ALA A 50 0.39 -16.60 -14.80
CA ALA A 50 1.43 -17.62 -14.88
C ALA A 50 2.52 -17.43 -13.83
N ARG A 51 2.95 -16.18 -13.57
CA ARG A 51 3.90 -15.87 -12.49
C ARG A 51 3.33 -16.18 -11.11
N ILE A 52 2.06 -15.84 -10.87
CA ILE A 52 1.38 -16.18 -9.61
C ILE A 52 1.34 -17.70 -9.44
N ALA A 53 0.95 -18.46 -10.46
CA ALA A 53 0.87 -19.91 -10.40
C ALA A 53 2.23 -20.56 -10.08
N ARG A 54 3.32 -19.98 -10.57
CA ARG A 54 4.70 -20.48 -10.32
C ARG A 54 5.20 -20.14 -8.91
N ALA A 55 4.94 -18.91 -8.42
CA ALA A 55 5.62 -18.38 -7.24
C ALA A 55 4.75 -18.34 -5.97
N ASN A 56 3.42 -18.41 -6.09
CA ASN A 56 2.55 -18.15 -4.94
C ASN A 56 2.64 -19.22 -3.86
N GLU A 57 2.93 -20.48 -4.20
CA GLU A 57 3.14 -21.55 -3.20
C GLU A 57 4.31 -21.23 -2.27
N ALA A 58 5.41 -20.67 -2.81
CA ALA A 58 6.58 -20.27 -2.04
C ALA A 58 6.42 -18.95 -1.30
N LEU A 59 5.73 -17.98 -1.93
CA LEU A 59 5.64 -16.59 -1.43
C LEU A 59 4.38 -16.31 -0.60
N HIS A 60 3.33 -17.11 -0.72
CA HIS A 60 2.04 -16.90 -0.05
C HIS A 60 1.46 -15.49 -0.23
N ALA A 61 1.69 -14.86 -1.40
CA ALA A 61 1.24 -13.50 -1.66
C ALA A 61 -0.29 -13.42 -1.86
N TYR A 62 -0.89 -14.42 -2.50
CA TYR A 62 -2.32 -14.49 -2.78
C TYR A 62 -3.02 -15.55 -1.94
N VAL A 63 -4.17 -15.19 -1.37
CA VAL A 63 -5.10 -16.13 -0.71
C VAL A 63 -6.07 -16.74 -1.72
N SER A 64 -6.39 -16.01 -2.78
CA SER A 64 -7.20 -16.53 -3.89
C SER A 64 -6.88 -15.82 -5.21
N VAL A 65 -6.97 -16.55 -6.31
CA VAL A 65 -6.76 -16.05 -7.68
C VAL A 65 -8.04 -16.27 -8.47
N ASP A 66 -8.52 -15.26 -9.19
CA ASP A 66 -9.70 -15.35 -10.08
C ASP A 66 -9.24 -15.31 -11.54
N GLU A 67 -8.61 -16.40 -11.99
CA GLU A 67 -8.11 -16.50 -13.36
C GLU A 67 -9.20 -16.27 -14.40
N ALA A 68 -10.35 -16.93 -14.25
CA ALA A 68 -11.46 -16.80 -15.20
C ALA A 68 -12.03 -15.37 -15.23
N GLY A 69 -12.17 -14.72 -14.06
CA GLY A 69 -12.62 -13.33 -13.95
C GLY A 69 -11.62 -12.36 -14.57
N ALA A 70 -10.34 -12.53 -14.24
CA ALA A 70 -9.27 -11.71 -14.80
C ALA A 70 -9.22 -11.79 -16.34
N LEU A 71 -9.32 -12.98 -16.91
CA LEU A 71 -9.30 -13.15 -18.36
C LEU A 71 -10.55 -12.55 -19.03
N ARG A 72 -11.74 -12.64 -18.41
CA ARG A 72 -12.96 -11.95 -18.93
C ARG A 72 -12.80 -10.43 -18.91
N LEU A 73 -12.26 -9.85 -17.84
CA LEU A 73 -11.99 -8.41 -17.75
C LEU A 73 -10.97 -7.96 -18.80
N ALA A 74 -9.90 -8.73 -18.99
CA ALA A 74 -8.88 -8.46 -20.00
C ALA A 74 -9.43 -8.52 -21.42
N GLN A 75 -10.24 -9.55 -21.74
CA GLN A 75 -10.94 -9.65 -23.04
C GLN A 75 -11.87 -8.44 -23.31
N ALA A 76 -12.58 -7.99 -22.28
CA ALA A 76 -13.43 -6.80 -22.40
C ALA A 76 -12.60 -5.53 -22.66
N ALA A 77 -11.44 -5.39 -22.04
CA ALA A 77 -10.52 -4.28 -22.30
C ALA A 77 -9.96 -4.32 -23.73
N ASP A 78 -9.55 -5.49 -24.22
CA ASP A 78 -9.08 -5.65 -25.60
C ASP A 78 -10.19 -5.33 -26.62
N ALA A 79 -11.43 -5.75 -26.35
CA ALA A 79 -12.59 -5.40 -27.20
C ALA A 79 -12.85 -3.88 -27.25
N ARG A 80 -12.78 -3.18 -26.11
CA ARG A 80 -12.91 -1.72 -26.05
C ARG A 80 -11.81 -1.04 -26.84
N ARG A 81 -10.54 -1.46 -26.66
CA ARG A 81 -9.38 -0.91 -27.38
C ARG A 81 -9.49 -1.12 -28.89
N ALA A 82 -9.91 -2.32 -29.32
CA ALA A 82 -10.13 -2.62 -30.74
C ALA A 82 -11.23 -1.74 -31.37
N ALA A 83 -12.21 -1.33 -30.57
CA ALA A 83 -13.29 -0.44 -31.01
C ALA A 83 -12.93 1.06 -30.86
N GLY A 84 -11.76 1.41 -30.33
CA GLY A 84 -11.35 2.79 -30.12
C GLY A 84 -11.94 3.47 -28.86
N TYR A 85 -12.49 2.68 -27.92
CA TYR A 85 -13.17 3.17 -26.70
C TYR A 85 -12.46 2.77 -25.40
N ALA A 86 -11.12 2.89 -25.34
CA ALA A 86 -10.39 2.70 -24.09
C ALA A 86 -10.91 3.66 -23.01
N LEU A 87 -11.07 3.16 -21.77
CA LEU A 87 -11.62 3.93 -20.64
C LEU A 87 -10.61 4.91 -20.02
N GLY A 88 -9.33 4.79 -20.37
CA GLY A 88 -8.27 5.63 -19.85
C GLY A 88 -6.95 4.86 -19.66
N PRO A 89 -5.97 5.44 -18.95
CA PRO A 89 -4.64 4.85 -18.83
C PRO A 89 -4.62 3.53 -18.04
N LEU A 90 -5.59 3.28 -17.19
CA LEU A 90 -5.69 2.06 -16.37
C LEU A 90 -6.44 0.92 -17.05
N ASP A 91 -7.10 1.16 -18.21
CA ASP A 91 -7.90 0.15 -18.88
C ASP A 91 -7.06 -1.04 -19.36
N GLY A 92 -7.40 -2.24 -18.89
CA GLY A 92 -6.71 -3.48 -19.19
C GLY A 92 -5.47 -3.78 -18.32
N LEU A 93 -5.11 -2.89 -17.39
CA LEU A 93 -3.98 -3.11 -16.49
C LEU A 93 -4.34 -4.02 -15.30
N PRO A 94 -3.48 -5.01 -14.97
CA PRO A 94 -3.71 -5.89 -13.83
C PRO A 94 -3.52 -5.18 -12.48
N ILE A 95 -4.28 -5.65 -11.46
CA ILE A 95 -4.15 -5.22 -10.08
C ILE A 95 -4.47 -6.36 -9.12
N ALA A 96 -3.79 -6.38 -7.96
CA ALA A 96 -4.12 -7.25 -6.84
C ALA A 96 -4.92 -6.49 -5.76
N ILE A 97 -5.81 -7.18 -5.05
CA ILE A 97 -6.71 -6.57 -4.07
C ILE A 97 -6.49 -7.23 -2.71
N LYS A 98 -6.21 -6.44 -1.66
CA LYS A 98 -6.11 -6.96 -0.28
C LYS A 98 -7.42 -7.63 0.13
N ASP A 99 -7.34 -8.79 0.79
CA ASP A 99 -8.49 -9.63 1.12
C ASP A 99 -9.39 -9.09 2.24
N LEU A 100 -9.40 -7.80 2.47
CA LEU A 100 -10.44 -7.10 3.22
C LEU A 100 -11.39 -6.30 2.30
N CYS A 101 -11.01 -6.03 1.06
CA CYS A 101 -11.88 -5.36 0.10
C CYS A 101 -12.87 -6.38 -0.47
N GLU A 102 -14.15 -6.12 -0.29
CA GLU A 102 -15.22 -7.03 -0.67
C GLU A 102 -15.48 -6.99 -2.19
N ILE A 103 -15.72 -8.17 -2.77
CA ILE A 103 -16.20 -8.36 -4.13
C ILE A 103 -17.42 -9.27 -4.05
N GLU A 104 -18.56 -8.80 -4.52
CA GLU A 104 -19.83 -9.53 -4.43
C GLU A 104 -19.73 -10.94 -5.00
N GLY A 105 -20.21 -11.92 -4.25
CA GLY A 105 -20.16 -13.34 -4.58
C GLY A 105 -18.82 -14.03 -4.34
N GLN A 106 -17.73 -13.30 -4.15
CA GLN A 106 -16.42 -13.86 -3.79
C GLN A 106 -16.26 -14.01 -2.28
N VAL A 107 -15.38 -14.90 -1.86
CA VAL A 107 -14.99 -15.03 -0.45
C VAL A 107 -14.10 -13.85 -0.06
N THR A 108 -14.36 -13.27 1.10
CA THR A 108 -13.51 -12.27 1.75
C THR A 108 -13.25 -12.73 3.16
N THR A 109 -12.02 -13.19 3.42
CA THR A 109 -11.66 -13.76 4.72
C THR A 109 -11.18 -12.72 5.72
N ALA A 110 -10.76 -11.55 5.27
CA ALA A 110 -10.01 -10.57 6.08
C ALA A 110 -8.82 -11.20 6.82
N GLY A 111 -8.16 -12.20 6.20
CA GLY A 111 -7.06 -12.96 6.77
C GLY A 111 -7.46 -13.93 7.88
N SER A 112 -8.75 -14.16 8.12
CA SER A 112 -9.25 -15.03 9.20
C SER A 112 -9.71 -16.39 8.69
N ALA A 113 -9.23 -17.46 9.31
CA ALA A 113 -9.68 -18.79 9.03
C ALA A 113 -11.15 -19.02 9.48
N ALA A 114 -11.65 -18.25 10.45
CA ALA A 114 -13.05 -18.27 10.86
C ALA A 114 -13.98 -17.76 9.75
N TRP A 115 -13.46 -17.03 8.76
CA TRP A 115 -14.23 -16.46 7.66
C TRP A 115 -13.93 -17.11 6.29
N ARG A 116 -13.35 -18.28 6.25
CA ARG A 116 -12.97 -18.98 5.00
C ARG A 116 -14.11 -19.19 4.01
N GLU A 117 -15.34 -19.20 4.48
CA GLU A 117 -16.54 -19.41 3.64
C GLU A 117 -17.41 -18.14 3.53
N ARG A 118 -16.96 -17.02 4.15
CA ARG A 118 -17.73 -15.79 4.16
C ARG A 118 -17.75 -15.15 2.77
N ARG A 119 -18.89 -15.27 2.09
CA ARG A 119 -19.09 -14.61 0.79
C ARG A 119 -19.57 -13.19 0.97
N SER A 120 -18.93 -12.27 0.27
CA SER A 120 -19.30 -10.85 0.22
C SER A 120 -20.65 -10.66 -0.46
N LYS A 121 -21.46 -9.77 0.11
CA LYS A 121 -22.78 -9.39 -0.42
C LYS A 121 -22.74 -8.08 -1.23
N VAL A 122 -21.60 -7.41 -1.22
CA VAL A 122 -21.37 -6.14 -1.91
C VAL A 122 -19.99 -6.14 -2.56
N THR A 123 -19.82 -5.32 -3.59
CA THR A 123 -18.51 -4.94 -4.11
C THR A 123 -18.15 -3.57 -3.57
N GLY A 124 -17.04 -3.47 -2.86
CA GLY A 124 -16.57 -2.23 -2.25
C GLY A 124 -16.34 -1.12 -3.27
N THR A 125 -16.57 0.12 -2.86
CA THR A 125 -16.50 1.28 -3.77
C THR A 125 -15.12 1.43 -4.40
N ALA A 126 -14.03 1.20 -3.66
CA ALA A 126 -12.70 1.22 -4.23
C ALA A 126 -12.55 0.20 -5.38
N VAL A 127 -13.03 -1.03 -5.18
CA VAL A 127 -12.99 -2.07 -6.22
C VAL A 127 -13.89 -1.70 -7.41
N ARG A 128 -15.10 -1.20 -7.16
CA ARG A 128 -16.00 -0.74 -8.25
C ARG A 128 -15.36 0.34 -9.13
N ARG A 129 -14.63 1.27 -8.51
CA ARG A 129 -13.92 2.34 -9.24
C ARG A 129 -12.76 1.81 -10.07
N LEU A 130 -12.00 0.84 -9.58
CA LEU A 130 -10.97 0.17 -10.38
C LEU A 130 -11.57 -0.58 -11.55
N LEU A 131 -12.66 -1.32 -11.34
CA LEU A 131 -13.37 -2.01 -12.41
C LEU A 131 -13.97 -1.02 -13.43
N ALA A 132 -14.49 0.12 -12.97
CA ALA A 132 -15.00 1.18 -13.84
C ALA A 132 -13.88 1.87 -14.65
N ALA A 133 -12.66 1.93 -14.13
CA ALA A 133 -11.46 2.34 -14.86
C ALA A 133 -10.92 1.27 -15.82
N GLY A 134 -11.54 0.09 -15.85
CA GLY A 134 -11.19 -1.02 -16.74
C GLY A 134 -10.08 -1.92 -16.25
N MET A 135 -9.65 -1.80 -14.99
CA MET A 135 -8.56 -2.63 -14.44
C MET A 135 -8.97 -4.11 -14.33
N VAL A 136 -7.96 -4.96 -14.45
CA VAL A 136 -8.09 -6.42 -14.40
C VAL A 136 -7.71 -6.92 -13.02
N VAL A 137 -8.70 -7.30 -12.21
CA VAL A 137 -8.46 -7.86 -10.86
C VAL A 137 -7.95 -9.29 -10.99
N LEU A 138 -6.70 -9.55 -10.55
CA LEU A 138 -6.06 -10.86 -10.61
C LEU A 138 -6.54 -11.81 -9.50
N GLY A 139 -6.82 -11.25 -8.34
CA GLY A 139 -7.20 -12.02 -7.16
C GLY A 139 -7.01 -11.21 -5.87
N LYS A 140 -7.15 -11.92 -4.74
CA LYS A 140 -7.05 -11.35 -3.41
C LYS A 140 -5.74 -11.72 -2.74
N THR A 141 -5.04 -10.73 -2.18
CA THR A 141 -3.76 -10.91 -1.51
C THR A 141 -3.94 -11.21 -0.03
N HIS A 142 -3.01 -12.02 0.48
CA HIS A 142 -2.90 -12.30 1.90
C HIS A 142 -2.76 -11.06 2.76
N MET A 143 -3.16 -11.18 4.01
CA MET A 143 -3.05 -10.12 5.00
C MET A 143 -2.98 -10.68 6.43
N VAL A 144 -2.54 -9.87 7.37
CA VAL A 144 -2.71 -10.17 8.80
C VAL A 144 -4.19 -10.22 9.13
N GLU A 145 -4.58 -11.18 9.96
CA GLU A 145 -5.96 -11.38 10.37
C GLU A 145 -6.58 -10.08 10.89
N PHE A 146 -7.77 -9.71 10.36
CA PHE A 146 -8.51 -8.47 10.64
C PHE A 146 -7.66 -7.19 10.54
N ALA A 147 -6.60 -7.21 9.74
CA ALA A 147 -5.65 -6.11 9.57
C ALA A 147 -4.92 -5.68 10.87
N PHE A 148 -4.94 -6.49 11.95
CA PHE A 148 -4.47 -6.10 13.27
C PHE A 148 -3.06 -6.63 13.59
N GLY A 149 -2.06 -6.18 12.85
CA GLY A 149 -0.65 -6.49 13.11
C GLY A 149 0.28 -5.85 12.09
N GLY A 150 1.49 -5.45 12.53
CA GLY A 150 2.51 -4.80 11.70
C GLY A 150 3.56 -5.75 11.12
N TRP A 151 3.74 -6.93 11.71
CA TRP A 151 4.77 -7.88 11.30
C TRP A 151 4.47 -8.57 9.95
N GLY A 152 3.22 -8.70 9.59
CA GLY A 152 2.77 -9.37 8.37
C GLY A 152 2.52 -10.86 8.56
N THR A 153 2.65 -11.36 9.78
CA THR A 153 2.44 -12.75 10.17
C THR A 153 0.97 -13.13 10.16
N ASN A 154 0.68 -14.34 9.70
CA ASN A 154 -0.63 -14.97 9.81
C ASN A 154 -0.44 -16.49 9.99
N PRO A 155 -0.25 -16.97 11.22
CA PRO A 155 0.08 -18.37 11.47
C PRO A 155 -1.06 -19.34 11.13
N VAL A 156 -2.30 -18.86 11.06
CA VAL A 156 -3.48 -19.68 10.79
C VAL A 156 -3.77 -19.84 9.29
N MET A 157 -3.55 -18.78 8.51
CA MET A 157 -3.84 -18.77 7.07
C MET A 157 -2.59 -18.90 6.19
N GLY A 158 -1.40 -18.79 6.79
CA GLY A 158 -0.11 -18.72 6.12
C GLY A 158 0.46 -17.29 6.10
N THR A 159 1.77 -17.18 6.31
CA THR A 159 2.49 -15.89 6.32
C THR A 159 3.16 -15.67 4.98
N PRO A 160 2.89 -14.56 4.28
CA PRO A 160 3.63 -14.18 3.09
C PRO A 160 5.13 -14.03 3.38
N ARG A 161 5.97 -14.39 2.44
CA ARG A 161 7.42 -14.34 2.57
C ARG A 161 7.99 -13.15 1.82
N ASN A 162 8.86 -12.41 2.48
CA ASN A 162 9.57 -11.32 1.85
C ASN A 162 10.44 -11.86 0.71
N PRO A 163 10.30 -11.35 -0.53
CA PRO A 163 10.99 -11.91 -1.70
C PRO A 163 12.48 -11.56 -1.77
N TRP A 164 12.99 -10.68 -0.91
CA TRP A 164 14.38 -10.25 -0.91
C TRP A 164 15.35 -11.24 -0.25
N ASP A 165 14.84 -12.16 0.57
CA ASP A 165 15.63 -13.25 1.14
C ASP A 165 14.76 -14.50 1.28
N LEU A 166 14.88 -15.40 0.32
CA LEU A 166 14.14 -16.66 0.31
C LEU A 166 14.88 -17.79 1.05
N SER A 167 16.16 -17.59 1.33
CA SER A 167 17.00 -18.55 2.07
C SER A 167 16.70 -18.49 3.57
N HIS A 168 16.44 -17.30 4.08
CA HIS A 168 16.09 -17.06 5.48
C HIS A 168 14.75 -16.32 5.51
N PRO A 169 13.64 -16.99 5.85
CA PRO A 169 12.32 -16.36 5.85
C PRO A 169 12.29 -15.06 6.65
N ARG A 170 12.02 -13.96 5.95
CA ARG A 170 11.94 -12.60 6.52
C ARG A 170 10.51 -12.13 6.60
N ILE A 171 10.23 -11.23 7.56
CA ILE A 171 8.93 -10.60 7.69
C ILE A 171 8.56 -9.81 6.41
N PRO A 172 7.32 -9.93 5.91
CA PRO A 172 6.85 -9.12 4.79
C PRO A 172 6.36 -7.73 5.21
N GLY A 173 6.16 -7.52 6.52
CA GLY A 173 5.41 -6.36 7.02
C GLY A 173 3.92 -6.47 6.77
N GLY A 174 3.16 -5.78 7.62
CA GLY A 174 1.70 -5.88 7.59
C GLY A 174 0.98 -4.57 7.93
N SER A 175 -0.31 -4.66 7.82
CA SER A 175 -1.15 -5.84 7.55
C SER A 175 -1.38 -6.18 6.06
N SER A 176 -0.98 -5.34 5.11
CA SER A 176 -1.11 -5.59 3.65
C SER A 176 0.07 -6.44 3.14
N SER A 177 0.37 -7.53 3.85
CA SER A 177 1.57 -8.35 3.65
C SER A 177 1.66 -8.95 2.24
N GLY A 178 0.61 -9.62 1.79
CA GLY A 178 0.57 -10.22 0.46
C GLY A 178 0.57 -9.17 -0.66
N SER A 179 -0.02 -7.98 -0.44
CA SER A 179 0.02 -6.88 -1.42
C SER A 179 1.45 -6.37 -1.62
N GLY A 180 2.22 -6.19 -0.53
CA GLY A 180 3.62 -5.81 -0.60
C GLY A 180 4.47 -6.84 -1.33
N VAL A 181 4.33 -8.11 -0.96
CA VAL A 181 5.05 -9.22 -1.60
C VAL A 181 4.67 -9.36 -3.08
N ALA A 182 3.38 -9.26 -3.42
CA ALA A 182 2.92 -9.41 -4.81
C ALA A 182 3.55 -8.36 -5.75
N VAL A 183 3.61 -7.09 -5.32
CA VAL A 183 4.22 -6.03 -6.13
C VAL A 183 5.74 -6.18 -6.18
N ALA A 184 6.40 -6.44 -5.05
CA ALA A 184 7.84 -6.60 -5.00
C ALA A 184 8.36 -7.80 -5.81
N ALA A 185 7.60 -8.90 -5.83
CA ALA A 185 7.95 -10.10 -6.60
C ALA A 185 7.48 -10.08 -8.07
N GLY A 186 6.88 -8.98 -8.53
CA GLY A 186 6.36 -8.88 -9.90
C GLY A 186 5.22 -9.86 -10.18
N LEU A 187 4.38 -10.15 -9.18
CA LEU A 187 3.15 -10.94 -9.32
C LEU A 187 1.93 -10.06 -9.59
N ALA A 188 2.08 -8.77 -9.47
CA ALA A 188 1.16 -7.74 -9.92
C ALA A 188 1.95 -6.43 -10.10
N PRO A 189 1.60 -5.56 -11.05
CA PRO A 189 2.24 -4.26 -11.20
C PRO A 189 1.83 -3.29 -10.09
N ALA A 190 0.67 -3.51 -9.49
CA ALA A 190 0.14 -2.72 -8.39
C ALA A 190 -0.80 -3.54 -7.52
N ALA A 191 -1.00 -3.09 -6.27
CA ALA A 191 -1.98 -3.68 -5.37
C ALA A 191 -2.70 -2.61 -4.54
N LEU A 192 -3.92 -2.92 -4.08
CA LEU A 192 -4.56 -2.19 -2.99
C LEU A 192 -4.14 -2.75 -1.64
N GLY A 193 -3.89 -1.86 -0.70
CA GLY A 193 -3.75 -2.13 0.72
C GLY A 193 -4.71 -1.29 1.55
N SER A 194 -4.66 -1.45 2.87
CA SER A 194 -5.29 -0.57 3.85
C SER A 194 -4.28 -0.16 4.91
N ASP A 195 -4.47 1.02 5.52
CA ASP A 195 -3.54 1.58 6.49
C ASP A 195 -4.31 2.20 7.67
N THR A 196 -4.20 1.59 8.85
CA THR A 196 -4.80 2.03 10.11
C THR A 196 -3.74 2.53 11.08
N GLY A 197 -2.50 2.05 10.92
CA GLY A 197 -1.35 2.41 11.72
C GLY A 197 -0.01 2.13 11.04
N GLY A 198 -0.02 2.09 9.68
CA GLY A 198 1.17 1.81 8.87
C GLY A 198 0.99 0.68 7.87
N SER A 199 -0.19 0.09 7.77
CA SER A 199 -0.39 -1.19 7.07
C SER A 199 -0.30 -1.15 5.53
N VAL A 200 -0.08 0.01 4.91
CA VAL A 200 0.42 0.20 3.54
C VAL A 200 1.92 0.49 3.56
N ARG A 201 2.34 1.41 4.43
CA ARG A 201 3.70 1.95 4.48
C ARG A 201 4.72 0.95 5.00
N ILE A 202 4.36 0.17 6.04
CA ILE A 202 5.24 -0.87 6.62
C ILE A 202 5.60 -1.93 5.58
N PRO A 203 4.63 -2.64 4.96
CA PRO A 203 4.98 -3.64 3.96
C PRO A 203 5.61 -3.03 2.70
N ALA A 204 5.27 -1.79 2.32
CA ALA A 204 5.94 -1.12 1.21
C ALA A 204 7.44 -0.92 1.49
N ALA A 205 7.80 -0.41 2.67
CA ALA A 205 9.19 -0.18 3.05
C ALA A 205 10.00 -1.48 3.15
N LEU A 206 9.44 -2.55 3.76
CA LEU A 206 10.14 -3.84 3.91
C LEU A 206 10.29 -4.60 2.60
N ASN A 207 9.44 -4.33 1.61
CA ASN A 207 9.49 -4.99 0.30
C ASN A 207 10.15 -4.12 -0.79
N GLY A 208 10.63 -2.91 -0.47
CA GLY A 208 11.32 -2.04 -1.43
C GLY A 208 10.41 -1.49 -2.53
N ILE A 209 9.16 -1.19 -2.20
CA ILE A 209 8.17 -0.61 -3.11
C ILE A 209 7.60 0.70 -2.55
N THR A 210 6.84 1.41 -3.34
CA THR A 210 6.14 2.63 -2.93
C THR A 210 4.78 2.30 -2.31
N GLY A 211 4.45 2.95 -1.18
CA GLY A 211 3.15 2.78 -0.53
C GLY A 211 2.58 4.11 -0.08
N LEU A 212 1.40 4.46 -0.59
CA LEU A 212 0.73 5.70 -0.22
C LEU A 212 -0.44 5.42 0.73
N LYS A 213 -0.29 5.85 1.98
CA LYS A 213 -1.41 5.98 2.89
C LYS A 213 -2.15 7.27 2.54
N THR A 214 -3.36 7.15 2.04
CA THR A 214 -4.17 8.31 1.67
C THR A 214 -4.75 9.03 2.89
N SER A 215 -5.08 10.27 2.71
CA SER A 215 -5.83 11.07 3.69
C SER A 215 -7.18 10.40 4.01
N ALA A 216 -7.61 10.51 5.27
CA ALA A 216 -8.89 9.96 5.70
C ALA A 216 -10.05 10.56 4.88
N GLY A 217 -10.95 9.71 4.38
CA GLY A 217 -12.08 10.09 3.56
C GLY A 217 -11.77 10.41 2.09
N LEU A 218 -10.49 10.38 1.65
CA LEU A 218 -10.16 10.61 0.24
C LEU A 218 -10.64 9.43 -0.64
N ILE A 219 -10.51 8.20 -0.14
CA ILE A 219 -11.01 6.98 -0.78
C ILE A 219 -12.05 6.36 0.15
N SER A 220 -13.19 5.97 -0.42
CA SER A 220 -14.28 5.34 0.33
C SER A 220 -13.85 4.00 0.94
N LEU A 221 -14.23 3.78 2.18
CA LEU A 221 -14.08 2.51 2.92
C LEU A 221 -15.30 1.59 2.77
N HIS A 222 -16.36 2.02 2.07
CA HIS A 222 -17.55 1.18 1.87
C HIS A 222 -17.18 -0.13 1.16
N GLY A 223 -17.52 -1.26 1.80
CA GLY A 223 -17.18 -2.60 1.33
C GLY A 223 -15.72 -2.98 1.55
N ALA A 224 -15.07 -2.35 2.53
CA ALA A 224 -13.83 -2.84 3.15
C ALA A 224 -14.16 -3.34 4.57
N VAL A 225 -13.64 -4.52 4.95
CA VAL A 225 -13.75 -5.01 6.33
C VAL A 225 -12.95 -4.08 7.24
N PRO A 226 -13.58 -3.40 8.20
CA PRO A 226 -12.89 -2.40 9.00
C PRO A 226 -12.02 -3.03 10.10
N LEU A 227 -10.93 -2.37 10.44
CA LEU A 227 -10.22 -2.54 11.70
C LEU A 227 -10.59 -1.39 12.66
N SER A 228 -10.54 -0.16 12.17
CA SER A 228 -10.89 1.05 12.90
C SER A 228 -11.55 2.06 11.96
N GLN A 229 -12.83 2.28 12.14
CA GLN A 229 -13.59 3.19 11.31
C GLN A 229 -13.03 4.63 11.32
N THR A 230 -12.42 5.04 12.43
CA THR A 230 -11.82 6.37 12.61
C THR A 230 -10.50 6.53 11.89
N LEU A 231 -9.70 5.45 11.80
CA LEU A 231 -8.28 5.52 11.42
C LEU A 231 -7.95 4.82 10.10
N ASP A 232 -8.87 3.99 9.59
CA ASP A 232 -8.64 3.25 8.36
C ASP A 232 -8.52 4.17 7.14
N SER A 233 -7.67 3.79 6.22
CA SER A 233 -7.61 4.32 4.86
C SER A 233 -7.26 3.20 3.87
N ILE A 234 -7.74 3.30 2.64
CA ILE A 234 -7.29 2.47 1.53
C ILE A 234 -6.17 3.21 0.82
N GLY A 235 -5.12 2.49 0.42
CA GLY A 235 -4.00 3.08 -0.27
C GLY A 235 -3.37 2.15 -1.30
N PRO A 236 -2.83 2.72 -2.40
CA PRO A 236 -2.10 1.97 -3.40
C PRO A 236 -0.71 1.56 -2.91
N MET A 237 -0.27 0.39 -3.39
CA MET A 237 1.06 -0.15 -3.28
C MET A 237 1.56 -0.40 -4.70
N THR A 238 2.64 0.26 -5.10
CA THR A 238 3.09 0.34 -6.49
C THR A 238 4.62 0.32 -6.56
N ARG A 239 5.19 0.21 -7.74
CA ARG A 239 6.63 0.34 -7.89
C ARG A 239 7.11 1.77 -7.70
N ASP A 240 6.34 2.75 -8.15
CA ASP A 240 6.70 4.15 -8.07
C ASP A 240 5.53 5.07 -7.64
N ALA A 241 5.85 6.32 -7.31
CA ALA A 241 4.90 7.31 -6.83
C ALA A 241 3.96 7.83 -7.93
N TYR A 242 4.36 7.75 -9.20
CA TYR A 242 3.51 8.15 -10.30
C TYR A 242 2.35 7.16 -10.49
N ASP A 243 2.63 5.87 -10.40
CA ASP A 243 1.61 4.82 -10.43
C ASP A 243 0.65 4.92 -9.23
N ALA A 244 1.18 5.25 -8.04
CA ALA A 244 0.33 5.51 -6.87
C ALA A 244 -0.63 6.68 -7.12
N MET A 245 -0.14 7.76 -7.73
CA MET A 245 -0.95 8.91 -8.14
C MET A 245 -2.06 8.51 -9.12
N LEU A 246 -1.74 7.73 -10.16
CA LEU A 246 -2.72 7.25 -11.15
C LEU A 246 -3.85 6.46 -10.49
N LEU A 247 -3.53 5.59 -9.53
CA LEU A 247 -4.53 4.82 -8.80
C LEU A 247 -5.38 5.71 -7.89
N VAL A 248 -4.79 6.66 -7.16
CA VAL A 248 -5.58 7.58 -6.33
C VAL A 248 -6.50 8.44 -7.18
N GLN A 249 -6.07 8.89 -8.34
CA GLN A 249 -6.92 9.65 -9.26
C GLN A 249 -8.17 8.88 -9.69
N ALA A 250 -8.07 7.55 -9.86
CA ALA A 250 -9.20 6.69 -10.18
C ALA A 250 -10.07 6.35 -8.96
N LEU A 251 -9.48 6.32 -7.75
CA LEU A 251 -10.12 5.84 -6.53
C LEU A 251 -10.76 6.94 -5.70
N ALA A 252 -10.23 8.18 -5.75
CA ALA A 252 -10.67 9.29 -4.92
C ALA A 252 -12.05 9.83 -5.32
N GLY A 253 -12.73 10.44 -4.34
CA GLY A 253 -13.97 11.16 -4.56
C GLY A 253 -15.11 10.75 -3.63
N PRO A 254 -16.21 11.51 -3.64
CA PRO A 254 -17.33 11.29 -2.73
C PRO A 254 -18.07 9.98 -2.99
N ASP A 255 -18.57 9.38 -1.92
CA ASP A 255 -19.42 8.19 -1.93
C ASP A 255 -20.52 8.34 -0.88
N ALA A 256 -21.76 8.32 -1.29
CA ALA A 256 -22.91 8.41 -0.37
C ALA A 256 -23.00 7.23 0.61
N ALA A 257 -22.37 6.09 0.29
CA ALA A 257 -22.30 4.92 1.17
C ALA A 257 -21.20 5.05 2.24
N ASP A 258 -20.32 6.04 2.13
CA ASP A 258 -19.30 6.38 3.13
C ASP A 258 -19.31 7.90 3.39
N PRO A 259 -20.07 8.34 4.41
CA PRO A 259 -20.19 9.76 4.74
C PRO A 259 -18.86 10.47 5.04
N ALA A 260 -17.79 9.74 5.43
CA ALA A 260 -16.47 10.31 5.68
C ALA A 260 -15.83 10.92 4.41
N THR A 261 -16.30 10.52 3.22
CA THR A 261 -15.83 11.06 1.95
C THR A 261 -16.52 12.36 1.55
N LEU A 262 -17.66 12.69 2.19
CA LEU A 262 -18.44 13.86 1.83
C LEU A 262 -17.78 15.12 2.36
N GLY A 263 -17.55 16.10 1.51
CA GLY A 263 -16.86 17.35 1.86
C GLY A 263 -15.33 17.27 1.86
N VAL A 264 -14.74 16.09 1.54
CA VAL A 264 -13.30 16.00 1.29
C VAL A 264 -13.01 16.66 -0.06
N PRO A 265 -12.01 17.57 -0.15
CA PRO A 265 -11.61 18.17 -1.42
C PRO A 265 -11.22 17.11 -2.46
N ALA A 266 -11.46 17.41 -3.73
CA ALA A 266 -11.04 16.56 -4.82
C ALA A 266 -9.51 16.35 -4.80
N PHE A 267 -9.07 15.16 -5.18
CA PHE A 267 -7.66 14.87 -5.37
C PHE A 267 -7.10 15.73 -6.50
N VAL A 268 -6.00 16.43 -6.23
CA VAL A 268 -5.28 17.26 -7.21
C VAL A 268 -3.82 16.84 -7.20
N TYR A 269 -3.34 16.31 -8.31
CA TYR A 269 -1.91 16.01 -8.48
C TYR A 269 -1.11 17.29 -8.63
N ALA A 270 -0.03 17.41 -7.85
CA ALA A 270 0.92 18.50 -7.93
C ALA A 270 2.26 17.96 -8.50
N PRO A 271 2.45 17.99 -9.84
CA PRO A 271 3.66 17.47 -10.45
C PRO A 271 4.89 18.27 -10.01
N PRO A 272 6.09 17.64 -10.01
CA PRO A 272 7.32 18.38 -9.87
C PRO A 272 7.46 19.41 -11.00
N ARG A 273 8.17 20.51 -10.75
CA ARG A 273 8.42 21.53 -11.76
C ARG A 273 9.36 20.98 -12.84
N GLU A 274 9.20 21.45 -14.06
CA GLU A 274 10.17 21.16 -15.11
C GLU A 274 11.50 21.87 -14.83
N GLY A 275 12.62 21.23 -15.26
CA GLY A 275 13.96 21.80 -15.19
C GLY A 275 14.80 21.28 -14.03
N GLY A 276 15.98 21.85 -13.83
CA GLY A 276 17.03 21.33 -12.93
C GLY A 276 16.74 21.43 -11.42
N ARG A 277 15.66 22.12 -11.03
CA ARG A 277 15.26 22.27 -9.61
C ARG A 277 13.76 21.96 -9.42
N PRO A 278 13.35 20.69 -9.61
CA PRO A 278 11.94 20.32 -9.64
C PRO A 278 11.18 20.59 -8.33
N LEU A 279 11.89 20.71 -7.20
CA LEU A 279 11.32 20.97 -5.89
C LEU A 279 11.59 22.40 -5.38
N ALA A 280 11.97 23.34 -6.25
CA ALA A 280 12.19 24.73 -5.85
C ALA A 280 10.95 25.33 -5.17
N GLY A 281 11.16 25.95 -3.98
CA GLY A 281 10.12 26.53 -3.15
C GLY A 281 9.33 25.53 -2.31
N ARG A 282 9.72 24.23 -2.29
CA ARG A 282 9.21 23.24 -1.35
C ARG A 282 10.00 23.26 -0.06
N ARG A 283 9.31 23.18 1.09
CA ARG A 283 9.90 23.18 2.43
C ARG A 283 9.69 21.82 3.09
N ILE A 284 10.80 21.10 3.34
CA ILE A 284 10.78 19.76 3.91
C ILE A 284 11.41 19.81 5.31
N ALA A 285 10.62 19.47 6.32
CA ALA A 285 11.13 19.20 7.65
C ALA A 285 11.73 17.80 7.70
N VAL A 286 12.90 17.63 8.31
CA VAL A 286 13.47 16.33 8.66
C VAL A 286 13.36 16.17 10.17
N MET A 287 12.74 15.10 10.63
CA MET A 287 12.63 14.82 12.06
C MET A 287 14.00 14.63 12.67
N ALA A 288 14.34 15.41 13.69
CA ALA A 288 15.60 15.27 14.42
C ALA A 288 15.69 13.91 15.13
N GLU A 289 16.85 13.27 15.12
CA GLU A 289 17.03 11.91 15.65
C GLU A 289 16.67 11.80 17.14
N GLU A 290 16.87 12.86 17.93
CA GLU A 290 16.46 12.95 19.33
C GLU A 290 14.94 12.89 19.56
N ASN A 291 14.13 13.10 18.50
CA ASN A 291 12.67 12.97 18.53
C ASN A 291 12.17 11.61 18.04
N TYR A 292 13.06 10.70 17.68
CA TYR A 292 12.64 9.38 17.26
C TYR A 292 11.99 8.62 18.41
N PRO A 293 10.87 7.93 18.17
CA PRO A 293 10.14 7.19 19.21
C PRO A 293 10.92 6.00 19.78
N LEU A 294 11.94 5.55 19.05
CA LEU A 294 12.86 4.48 19.44
C LEU A 294 14.15 4.55 18.60
N ALA A 295 15.17 3.82 19.03
CA ALA A 295 16.42 3.71 18.29
C ALA A 295 16.19 3.05 16.91
N VAL A 296 16.89 3.57 15.91
CA VAL A 296 16.84 3.05 14.54
C VAL A 296 18.20 2.49 14.13
N SER A 297 18.22 1.59 13.16
CA SER A 297 19.46 1.05 12.60
C SER A 297 20.28 2.14 11.89
N ALA A 298 21.58 1.91 11.78
CA ALA A 298 22.47 2.83 11.06
C ALA A 298 22.05 3.01 9.59
N ASP A 299 21.53 1.94 8.96
CA ASP A 299 21.04 1.98 7.57
C ASP A 299 19.80 2.85 7.44
N ALA A 300 18.87 2.80 8.42
CA ALA A 300 17.68 3.64 8.42
C ALA A 300 18.04 5.13 8.62
N SER A 301 18.95 5.45 9.56
CA SER A 301 19.45 6.83 9.72
C SER A 301 20.17 7.31 8.45
N LEU A 302 20.99 6.46 7.82
CA LEU A 302 21.69 6.80 6.58
C LEU A 302 20.69 7.10 5.45
N ALA A 303 19.64 6.28 5.28
CA ALA A 303 18.62 6.47 4.28
C ALA A 303 17.91 7.82 4.44
N VAL A 304 17.60 8.25 5.67
CA VAL A 304 17.00 9.57 5.92
C VAL A 304 17.94 10.69 5.51
N ARG A 305 19.24 10.60 5.90
CA ARG A 305 20.21 11.63 5.51
C ARG A 305 20.38 11.73 4.00
N GLN A 306 20.52 10.59 3.30
CA GLN A 306 20.65 10.56 1.84
C GLN A 306 19.38 11.07 1.14
N ALA A 307 18.21 10.74 1.66
CA ALA A 307 16.95 11.27 1.13
C ALA A 307 16.84 12.80 1.33
N ALA A 308 17.24 13.32 2.49
CA ALA A 308 17.28 14.75 2.75
C ALA A 308 18.25 15.48 1.80
N ASP A 309 19.44 14.91 1.55
CA ASP A 309 20.41 15.46 0.62
C ASP A 309 19.90 15.44 -0.83
N THR A 310 19.24 14.36 -1.24
CA THR A 310 18.61 14.26 -2.57
C THR A 310 17.51 15.32 -2.73
N LEU A 311 16.61 15.47 -1.75
CA LEU A 311 15.55 16.49 -1.81
C LEU A 311 16.14 17.92 -1.87
N ARG A 312 17.24 18.18 -1.16
CA ARG A 312 17.97 19.45 -1.20
C ARG A 312 18.59 19.69 -2.59
N ALA A 313 19.22 18.69 -3.16
CA ALA A 313 19.79 18.74 -4.51
C ALA A 313 18.72 19.02 -5.58
N LEU A 314 17.50 18.51 -5.39
CA LEU A 314 16.32 18.76 -6.23
C LEU A 314 15.74 20.19 -6.03
N GLY A 315 16.28 20.96 -5.11
CA GLY A 315 15.94 22.39 -4.91
C GLY A 315 14.98 22.67 -3.76
N ALA A 316 14.60 21.67 -2.96
CA ALA A 316 13.82 21.90 -1.75
C ALA A 316 14.64 22.62 -0.66
N GLU A 317 13.97 23.40 0.17
CA GLU A 317 14.48 23.90 1.44
C GLU A 317 14.30 22.79 2.47
N VAL A 318 15.42 22.23 2.95
CA VAL A 318 15.39 21.07 3.85
C VAL A 318 16.03 21.45 5.18
N ALA A 319 15.27 21.37 6.27
CA ALA A 319 15.70 21.71 7.61
C ALA A 319 15.44 20.54 8.58
N THR A 320 16.43 20.20 9.40
CA THR A 320 16.23 19.30 10.54
C THR A 320 15.54 20.08 11.66
N VAL A 321 14.45 19.52 12.18
CA VAL A 321 13.60 20.20 13.15
C VAL A 321 13.25 19.30 14.34
N ALA A 322 13.20 19.88 15.53
CA ALA A 322 12.51 19.28 16.66
C ALA A 322 11.01 19.32 16.42
N THR A 323 10.37 18.13 16.36
CA THR A 323 8.90 18.07 16.20
C THR A 323 8.23 18.29 17.57
N PRO A 324 7.12 19.06 17.62
CA PRO A 324 6.36 19.23 18.85
C PRO A 324 5.49 18.01 19.18
N PHE A 325 5.58 16.94 18.37
CA PHE A 325 4.76 15.73 18.52
C PHE A 325 5.58 14.58 19.09
N ASP A 326 5.15 14.07 20.25
CA ASP A 326 5.67 12.83 20.82
C ASP A 326 5.07 11.62 20.08
N PHE A 327 5.82 11.03 19.16
CA PHE A 327 5.38 9.90 18.34
C PHE A 327 5.10 8.64 19.18
N THR A 328 5.79 8.44 20.31
CA THR A 328 5.49 7.34 21.24
C THR A 328 4.09 7.50 21.83
N ARG A 329 3.79 8.70 22.33
CA ARG A 329 2.44 9.02 22.85
C ARG A 329 1.36 8.86 21.76
N LEU A 330 1.61 9.38 20.56
CA LEU A 330 0.67 9.28 19.45
C LEU A 330 0.46 7.82 19.01
N MET A 331 1.51 7.00 19.02
CA MET A 331 1.44 5.57 18.73
C MET A 331 0.51 4.85 19.72
N HIS A 332 0.63 5.13 21.00
CA HIS A 332 -0.23 4.54 22.04
C HIS A 332 -1.67 5.06 21.94
N ALA A 333 -1.86 6.34 21.69
CA ALA A 333 -3.20 6.93 21.50
C ALA A 333 -3.91 6.33 20.28
N ASN A 334 -3.22 6.16 19.16
CA ASN A 334 -3.72 5.43 17.99
C ASN A 334 -4.13 3.99 18.35
N GLY A 335 -3.27 3.28 19.07
CA GLY A 335 -3.53 1.90 19.50
C GLY A 335 -4.77 1.75 20.37
N ARG A 336 -5.07 2.72 21.25
CA ARG A 336 -6.30 2.73 22.07
C ARG A 336 -7.57 2.83 21.22
N ILE A 337 -7.58 3.73 20.22
CA ILE A 337 -8.73 3.86 19.31
C ILE A 337 -8.91 2.56 18.52
N ILE A 338 -7.84 2.01 17.94
CA ILE A 338 -7.90 0.75 17.19
C ILE A 338 -8.48 -0.36 18.07
N ALA A 339 -7.96 -0.55 19.29
CA ALA A 339 -8.40 -1.64 20.16
C ALA A 339 -9.88 -1.51 20.54
N ALA A 340 -10.35 -0.31 20.88
CA ALA A 340 -11.75 -0.05 21.22
C ALA A 340 -12.69 -0.34 20.04
N GLU A 341 -12.35 0.16 18.86
CA GLU A 341 -13.17 -0.01 17.65
C GLU A 341 -13.15 -1.45 17.15
N ALA A 342 -11.97 -2.11 17.14
CA ALA A 342 -11.87 -3.53 16.82
C ALA A 342 -12.69 -4.42 17.76
N TYR A 343 -12.64 -4.15 19.08
CA TYR A 343 -13.46 -4.88 20.03
C TYR A 343 -14.97 -4.65 19.78
N ALA A 344 -15.37 -3.41 19.50
CA ALA A 344 -16.78 -3.11 19.18
C ALA A 344 -17.30 -3.91 17.99
N LEU A 345 -16.43 -4.13 16.97
CA LEU A 345 -16.74 -4.90 15.75
C LEU A 345 -16.82 -6.41 16.01
N HIS A 346 -15.90 -6.95 16.81
CA HIS A 346 -15.67 -8.39 16.92
C HIS A 346 -16.19 -9.00 18.24
N ARG A 347 -16.69 -8.19 19.21
CA ARG A 347 -17.11 -8.63 20.54
C ARG A 347 -18.14 -9.76 20.56
N GLY A 348 -18.92 -9.91 19.49
CA GLY A 348 -19.98 -10.93 19.41
C GLY A 348 -19.45 -12.36 19.33
N TYR A 349 -18.16 -12.55 19.00
CA TYR A 349 -17.57 -13.87 18.79
C TYR A 349 -16.10 -14.00 19.17
N ILE A 350 -15.40 -12.89 19.46
CA ILE A 350 -13.95 -12.92 19.71
C ILE A 350 -13.55 -13.80 20.90
N ASP A 351 -14.46 -14.02 21.83
CA ASP A 351 -14.28 -14.83 23.04
C ASP A 351 -14.54 -16.33 22.83
N ASP A 352 -15.10 -16.71 21.69
CA ASP A 352 -15.33 -18.13 21.37
C ASP A 352 -13.98 -18.81 21.08
N ALA A 353 -13.53 -19.63 22.02
CA ALA A 353 -12.28 -20.36 21.92
C ALA A 353 -12.30 -21.44 20.81
N ALA A 354 -13.48 -21.87 20.35
CA ALA A 354 -13.61 -22.87 19.28
C ALA A 354 -13.33 -22.29 17.88
N LEU A 355 -13.42 -20.97 17.72
CA LEU A 355 -13.12 -20.32 16.45
C LEU A 355 -11.61 -20.34 16.15
N PRO A 356 -11.20 -20.67 14.91
CA PRO A 356 -9.80 -20.71 14.51
C PRO A 356 -9.26 -19.29 14.26
N LEU A 357 -9.09 -18.52 15.33
CA LEU A 357 -8.52 -17.18 15.33
C LEU A 357 -7.07 -17.22 15.82
N GLY A 358 -6.23 -16.38 15.25
CA GLY A 358 -4.85 -16.21 15.70
C GLY A 358 -4.79 -15.68 17.13
N GLU A 359 -3.96 -16.29 17.97
CA GLU A 359 -3.85 -15.97 19.40
C GLU A 359 -3.56 -14.48 19.66
N PHE A 360 -2.56 -13.93 18.99
CA PHE A 360 -2.16 -12.53 19.18
C PHE A 360 -3.21 -11.54 18.67
N VAL A 361 -3.88 -11.85 17.56
CA VAL A 361 -4.96 -11.00 17.03
C VAL A 361 -6.17 -11.04 17.96
N ARG A 362 -6.53 -12.21 18.47
CA ARG A 362 -7.56 -12.37 19.49
C ARG A 362 -7.25 -11.51 20.72
N ALA A 363 -6.04 -11.61 21.26
CA ALA A 363 -5.61 -10.84 22.43
C ALA A 363 -5.66 -9.31 22.18
N ARG A 364 -5.20 -8.86 21.01
CA ARG A 364 -5.26 -7.45 20.61
C ARG A 364 -6.69 -6.93 20.52
N VAL A 365 -7.62 -7.68 19.93
CA VAL A 365 -9.03 -7.31 19.88
C VAL A 365 -9.63 -7.28 21.29
N GLN A 366 -9.35 -8.31 22.10
CA GLN A 366 -9.85 -8.41 23.48
C GLN A 366 -9.36 -7.27 24.40
N SER A 367 -8.16 -6.70 24.12
CA SER A 367 -7.63 -5.57 24.90
C SER A 367 -8.56 -4.35 24.88
N GLY A 368 -9.35 -4.19 23.82
CA GLY A 368 -10.35 -3.12 23.71
C GLY A 368 -11.50 -3.21 24.70
N ARG A 369 -11.74 -4.41 25.29
CA ARG A 369 -12.79 -4.61 26.32
C ARG A 369 -12.63 -3.70 27.53
N ALA A 370 -11.38 -3.42 27.91
CA ALA A 370 -11.07 -2.59 29.08
C ALA A 370 -11.25 -1.08 28.82
N ILE A 371 -11.47 -0.67 27.57
CA ILE A 371 -11.60 0.74 27.21
C ILE A 371 -13.07 1.16 27.35
N GLY A 372 -13.36 1.94 28.40
CA GLY A 372 -14.68 2.48 28.64
C GLY A 372 -15.07 3.60 27.69
N ALA A 373 -16.36 3.93 27.64
CA ALA A 373 -16.85 5.04 26.79
C ALA A 373 -16.17 6.39 27.12
N ALA A 374 -15.90 6.67 28.40
CA ALA A 374 -15.22 7.89 28.81
C ALA A 374 -13.78 7.95 28.26
N ASP A 375 -13.06 6.84 28.31
CA ASP A 375 -11.68 6.75 27.81
C ASP A 375 -11.63 6.89 26.27
N TYR A 376 -12.59 6.26 25.59
CA TYR A 376 -12.70 6.38 24.14
C TYR A 376 -13.04 7.83 23.72
N ILE A 377 -13.98 8.49 24.40
CA ILE A 377 -14.32 9.89 24.14
C ILE A 377 -13.11 10.81 24.39
N ALA A 378 -12.33 10.54 25.45
CA ALA A 378 -11.11 11.29 25.73
C ALA A 378 -10.06 11.10 24.61
N ALA A 379 -9.87 9.85 24.12
CA ALA A 379 -8.98 9.55 23.00
C ALA A 379 -9.43 10.24 21.70
N MET A 380 -10.74 10.31 21.41
CA MET A 380 -11.28 10.99 20.26
C MET A 380 -11.10 12.53 20.34
N ARG A 381 -11.18 13.12 21.52
CA ARG A 381 -10.87 14.53 21.74
C ARG A 381 -9.38 14.82 21.52
N GLU A 382 -8.50 13.96 22.05
CA GLU A 382 -7.04 14.02 21.83
C GLU A 382 -6.72 13.92 20.34
N HIS A 383 -7.34 12.97 19.62
CA HIS A 383 -7.21 12.80 18.18
C HIS A 383 -7.61 14.08 17.42
N ALA A 384 -8.74 14.69 17.74
CA ALA A 384 -9.20 15.92 17.08
C ALA A 384 -8.23 17.09 17.33
N GLN A 385 -7.73 17.25 18.57
CA GLN A 385 -6.77 18.28 18.94
C GLN A 385 -5.42 18.08 18.22
N ALA A 386 -4.90 16.85 18.20
CA ALA A 386 -3.64 16.52 17.52
C ALA A 386 -3.72 16.81 16.01
N ARG A 387 -4.83 16.49 15.36
CA ARG A 387 -5.07 16.83 13.95
C ARG A 387 -5.06 18.32 13.68
N ALA A 388 -5.66 19.11 14.57
CA ALA A 388 -5.65 20.58 14.46
C ALA A 388 -4.23 21.15 14.64
N GLN A 389 -3.49 20.64 15.62
CA GLN A 389 -2.09 21.03 15.88
C GLN A 389 -1.19 20.64 14.70
N TRP A 390 -1.37 19.44 14.12
CA TRP A 390 -0.64 18.99 12.93
C TRP A 390 -0.87 19.93 11.74
N ARG A 391 -2.13 20.26 11.45
CA ARG A 391 -2.46 21.21 10.37
C ARG A 391 -1.82 22.57 10.57
N ALA A 392 -1.81 23.08 11.81
CA ALA A 392 -1.19 24.35 12.13
C ALA A 392 0.32 24.33 11.95
N TRP A 393 0.99 23.31 12.50
CA TRP A 393 2.45 23.17 12.41
C TRP A 393 2.91 22.97 10.96
N MET A 394 2.18 22.17 10.18
CA MET A 394 2.50 21.91 8.79
C MET A 394 2.27 23.10 7.84
N GLN A 395 1.75 24.25 8.32
CA GLN A 395 1.68 25.46 7.48
C GLN A 395 3.08 25.93 7.05
N ASP A 396 4.10 25.63 7.84
CA ASP A 396 5.49 25.97 7.54
C ASP A 396 6.19 24.97 6.65
N TYR A 397 5.61 23.79 6.40
CA TYR A 397 6.24 22.70 5.67
C TYR A 397 5.30 22.06 4.66
N ASP A 398 5.87 21.51 3.56
CA ASP A 398 5.16 20.69 2.58
C ASP A 398 5.15 19.21 2.99
N ALA A 399 6.20 18.72 3.67
CA ALA A 399 6.26 17.37 4.21
C ALA A 399 7.22 17.28 5.42
N LEU A 400 6.97 16.28 6.28
CA LEU A 400 7.92 15.80 7.29
C LEU A 400 8.55 14.50 6.79
N LEU A 401 9.86 14.47 6.68
CA LEU A 401 10.67 13.29 6.36
C LEU A 401 11.07 12.56 7.64
N THR A 402 10.81 11.25 7.70
CA THR A 402 11.21 10.36 8.80
C THR A 402 11.71 9.02 8.24
N PRO A 403 12.35 8.16 9.04
CA PRO A 403 12.43 6.75 8.70
C PRO A 403 11.01 6.20 8.44
N SER A 404 10.84 5.27 7.49
CA SER A 404 9.60 4.50 7.41
C SER A 404 9.52 3.52 8.59
N LEU A 405 10.64 2.89 8.91
CA LEU A 405 10.78 1.80 9.88
C LEU A 405 12.08 1.94 10.66
N PRO A 406 12.15 1.37 11.86
CA PRO A 406 13.38 1.42 12.67
C PRO A 406 14.51 0.52 12.12
N PHE A 407 14.18 -0.52 11.37
CA PHE A 407 15.13 -1.50 10.83
C PHE A 407 14.56 -2.17 9.56
N ALA A 408 15.43 -2.81 8.78
CA ALA A 408 15.08 -3.65 7.65
C ALA A 408 14.37 -4.95 8.09
N ALA A 409 13.89 -5.78 7.14
CA ALA A 409 13.15 -7.00 7.46
C ALA A 409 13.98 -7.97 8.35
N CYS A 410 13.55 -8.18 9.59
CA CYS A 410 14.11 -9.22 10.46
C CYS A 410 13.61 -10.62 10.04
N ARG A 411 14.20 -11.65 10.62
CA ARG A 411 13.77 -13.03 10.38
C ARG A 411 12.40 -13.30 11.03
N LEU A 412 11.64 -14.23 10.46
CA LEU A 412 10.34 -14.61 11.03
C LEU A 412 10.44 -15.26 12.42
N ASP A 413 11.56 -15.93 12.71
CA ASP A 413 11.83 -16.54 14.02
C ASP A 413 12.30 -15.54 15.09
N GLU A 414 12.53 -14.27 14.73
CA GLU A 414 12.87 -13.17 15.63
C GLU A 414 11.67 -12.29 16.00
N VAL A 415 10.47 -12.61 15.50
CA VAL A 415 9.27 -11.79 15.69
C VAL A 415 8.77 -11.86 17.14
N ASP A 416 8.68 -10.72 17.79
CA ASP A 416 7.95 -10.55 19.05
C ASP A 416 6.56 -9.94 18.76
N GLU A 417 5.55 -10.78 18.73
CA GLU A 417 4.17 -10.37 18.48
C GLU A 417 3.56 -9.46 19.56
N GLN A 418 4.16 -9.36 20.72
CA GLN A 418 3.74 -8.43 21.77
C GLN A 418 4.21 -7.00 21.47
N GLY A 419 5.35 -6.87 20.78
CA GLY A 419 5.89 -5.58 20.35
C GLY A 419 5.28 -5.06 19.06
N THR A 420 5.29 -3.75 18.88
CA THR A 420 4.86 -3.10 17.63
C THR A 420 5.87 -2.06 17.11
N PRO A 421 7.19 -2.36 17.11
CA PRO A 421 8.22 -1.38 16.78
C PRO A 421 8.08 -0.86 15.33
N LEU A 422 7.61 -1.69 14.40
CA LEU A 422 7.41 -1.30 13.01
C LEU A 422 6.40 -0.17 12.83
N ALA A 423 5.48 0.01 13.77
CA ALA A 423 4.46 1.05 13.72
C ALA A 423 4.88 2.39 14.37
N ALA A 424 6.10 2.48 14.88
CA ALA A 424 6.58 3.62 15.66
C ALA A 424 6.52 4.95 14.91
N PHE A 425 6.92 4.96 13.65
CA PHE A 425 6.87 6.16 12.81
C PHE A 425 5.55 6.32 12.05
N SER A 426 4.79 5.25 11.87
CA SER A 426 3.62 5.27 10.98
C SER A 426 2.29 5.55 11.68
N ARG A 427 2.08 5.04 12.92
CA ARG A 427 0.82 5.26 13.68
C ARG A 427 0.52 6.74 13.94
N ALA A 428 1.55 7.54 14.17
CA ALA A 428 1.40 8.99 14.31
C ALA A 428 0.69 9.60 13.09
N GLY A 429 1.04 9.16 11.87
CA GLY A 429 0.41 9.64 10.63
C GLY A 429 -1.09 9.39 10.56
N ASN A 430 -1.57 8.22 11.01
CA ASN A 430 -3.01 7.93 11.08
C ASN A 430 -3.68 8.79 12.15
N PHE A 431 -3.08 8.88 13.35
CA PHE A 431 -3.62 9.67 14.45
C PHE A 431 -3.67 11.17 14.14
N LEU A 432 -2.71 11.69 13.39
CA LEU A 432 -2.67 13.09 12.95
C LEU A 432 -3.55 13.36 11.71
N GLY A 433 -4.13 12.32 11.10
CA GLY A 433 -4.87 12.42 9.85
C GLY A 433 -4.01 12.82 8.66
N ALA A 434 -2.69 12.66 8.77
CA ALA A 434 -1.73 13.00 7.73
C ALA A 434 -1.86 12.05 6.53
N SER A 435 -1.58 12.53 5.31
CA SER A 435 -1.20 11.66 4.19
C SER A 435 0.22 11.14 4.45
N GLY A 436 0.57 9.97 3.90
CA GLY A 436 1.88 9.37 4.14
C GLY A 436 2.38 8.55 2.97
N LEU A 437 3.54 8.89 2.43
CA LEU A 437 4.16 8.20 1.31
C LEU A 437 5.45 7.52 1.77
N ALA A 438 5.48 6.18 1.74
CA ALA A 438 6.69 5.40 1.94
C ALA A 438 7.40 5.19 0.60
N LEU A 439 8.70 5.41 0.59
CA LEU A 439 9.57 5.32 -0.59
C LEU A 439 10.79 4.45 -0.28
N PRO A 440 11.23 3.58 -1.19
CA PRO A 440 12.54 2.94 -1.09
C PRO A 440 13.64 4.01 -1.11
N ALA A 441 14.60 3.91 -0.20
CA ALA A 441 15.65 4.93 -0.06
C ALA A 441 17.04 4.34 0.24
N GLY A 442 17.22 3.03 0.13
CA GLY A 442 18.48 2.34 0.34
C GLY A 442 18.32 0.87 0.57
N PHE A 443 19.44 0.24 0.90
CA PHE A 443 19.52 -1.16 1.30
C PHE A 443 20.38 -1.30 2.54
N SER A 444 20.06 -2.27 3.40
CA SER A 444 20.91 -2.67 4.51
C SER A 444 22.17 -3.38 4.01
N ALA A 445 23.11 -3.60 4.93
CA ALA A 445 24.31 -4.38 4.62
C ALA A 445 24.00 -5.81 4.13
N ASP A 446 22.86 -6.37 4.56
CA ASP A 446 22.37 -7.68 4.12
C ASP A 446 21.61 -7.64 2.78
N GLY A 447 21.55 -6.51 2.10
CA GLY A 447 20.85 -6.33 0.83
C GLY A 447 19.33 -6.25 0.95
N LEU A 448 18.80 -5.96 2.11
CA LEU A 448 17.36 -5.81 2.35
C LEU A 448 16.93 -4.34 2.19
N PRO A 449 15.74 -4.07 1.63
CA PRO A 449 15.25 -2.71 1.43
C PRO A 449 15.14 -1.91 2.72
N VAL A 450 15.49 -0.63 2.63
CA VAL A 450 15.29 0.39 3.66
C VAL A 450 14.50 1.54 3.04
N GLY A 451 13.49 2.02 3.75
CA GLY A 451 12.61 3.07 3.27
C GLY A 451 12.56 4.29 4.18
N VAL A 452 12.21 5.41 3.56
CA VAL A 452 11.83 6.65 4.24
C VAL A 452 10.35 6.93 4.01
N GLN A 453 9.74 7.77 4.88
CA GLN A 453 8.39 8.25 4.62
C GLN A 453 8.34 9.78 4.60
N LEU A 454 7.52 10.32 3.72
CA LEU A 454 7.09 11.70 3.71
C LEU A 454 5.67 11.76 4.29
N MET A 455 5.47 12.57 5.32
CA MET A 455 4.16 12.82 5.93
C MET A 455 3.70 14.23 5.57
N GLY A 456 2.54 14.34 4.92
CA GLY A 456 1.95 15.62 4.48
C GLY A 456 0.77 16.08 5.33
N LYS A 457 0.19 17.19 4.95
CA LYS A 457 -1.10 17.62 5.48
C LYS A 457 -2.22 16.67 5.04
N PRO A 458 -3.34 16.65 5.75
CA PRO A 458 -4.55 16.02 5.20
C PRO A 458 -4.90 16.61 3.83
N VAL A 459 -5.21 15.75 2.87
CA VAL A 459 -5.57 16.04 1.47
C VAL A 459 -4.45 16.60 0.58
N ASP A 460 -3.21 16.59 1.04
CA ASP A 460 -2.04 16.93 0.23
C ASP A 460 -1.40 15.68 -0.45
N ASP A 461 -2.19 14.62 -0.63
CA ASP A 461 -1.74 13.34 -1.23
C ASP A 461 -1.09 13.54 -2.60
N GLY A 462 -1.66 14.42 -3.43
CA GLY A 462 -1.10 14.72 -4.75
C GLY A 462 0.23 15.47 -4.71
N LEU A 463 0.47 16.27 -3.68
CA LEU A 463 1.76 16.90 -3.43
C LEU A 463 2.81 15.86 -3.02
N LEU A 464 2.47 14.94 -2.11
CA LEU A 464 3.37 13.86 -1.72
C LEU A 464 3.74 12.98 -2.91
N CYS A 465 2.78 12.66 -3.79
CA CYS A 465 3.08 11.95 -5.03
C CYS A 465 4.09 12.72 -5.89
N GLY A 466 3.94 14.04 -6.04
CA GLY A 466 4.88 14.88 -6.79
C GLY A 466 6.28 14.91 -6.17
N LEU A 467 6.40 14.99 -4.84
CA LEU A 467 7.67 14.87 -4.13
C LEU A 467 8.32 13.50 -4.35
N GLY A 468 7.51 12.43 -4.26
CA GLY A 468 7.95 11.06 -4.51
C GLY A 468 8.43 10.84 -5.95
N VAL A 469 7.70 11.36 -6.94
CA VAL A 469 8.10 11.30 -8.35
C VAL A 469 9.44 12.00 -8.57
N ALA A 470 9.63 13.23 -8.05
CA ALA A 470 10.89 13.93 -8.17
C ALA A 470 12.05 13.17 -7.50
N PHE A 471 11.82 12.61 -6.31
CA PHE A 471 12.80 11.79 -5.60
C PHE A 471 13.20 10.55 -6.41
N GLN A 472 12.24 9.82 -6.95
CA GLN A 472 12.48 8.59 -7.70
C GLN A 472 13.07 8.84 -9.09
N GLN A 473 12.85 10.01 -9.69
CA GLN A 473 13.57 10.42 -10.91
C GLN A 473 15.06 10.69 -10.68
N ALA A 474 15.45 11.02 -9.44
CA ALA A 474 16.83 11.29 -9.04
C ALA A 474 17.53 10.09 -8.39
N THR A 475 16.81 8.99 -8.15
CA THR A 475 17.32 7.78 -7.51
C THR A 475 16.88 6.53 -8.26
N ASP A 476 17.54 5.39 -7.98
CA ASP A 476 17.24 4.10 -8.63
C ASP A 476 16.73 3.03 -7.65
N TRP A 477 16.49 3.38 -6.39
CA TRP A 477 16.13 2.42 -5.34
C TRP A 477 14.86 1.62 -5.66
N HIS A 478 13.86 2.27 -6.25
CA HIS A 478 12.59 1.67 -6.66
C HIS A 478 12.70 0.77 -7.91
N LEU A 479 13.80 0.87 -8.65
CA LEU A 479 14.08 0.03 -9.83
C LEU A 479 14.69 -1.32 -9.45
N ARG A 480 15.23 -1.43 -8.23
CA ARG A 480 15.80 -2.68 -7.74
C ARG A 480 14.72 -3.73 -7.54
N THR A 481 15.03 -4.98 -7.83
CA THR A 481 14.12 -6.12 -7.75
C THR A 481 14.80 -7.29 -7.04
N PRO A 482 14.02 -8.13 -6.32
CA PRO A 482 14.56 -9.34 -5.72
C PRO A 482 14.97 -10.36 -6.80
N ASP A 483 16.01 -11.13 -6.54
CA ASP A 483 16.44 -12.22 -7.42
C ASP A 483 15.58 -13.48 -7.22
N LEU A 484 14.48 -13.55 -7.97
CA LEU A 484 13.60 -14.71 -7.95
C LEU A 484 14.09 -15.85 -8.87
N ARG A 485 15.05 -15.60 -9.78
CA ARG A 485 15.60 -16.63 -10.70
C ARG A 485 16.43 -17.63 -9.92
N ALA A 486 17.23 -17.19 -8.97
CA ALA A 486 18.01 -18.06 -8.10
C ALA A 486 17.15 -19.08 -7.33
N ALA A 487 15.88 -18.73 -7.06
CA ALA A 487 14.92 -19.60 -6.39
C ALA A 487 13.99 -20.37 -7.36
N GLY A 488 14.17 -20.24 -8.69
CA GLY A 488 13.32 -20.88 -9.69
C GLY A 488 11.89 -20.30 -9.78
N LEU A 489 11.67 -19.10 -9.25
CA LEU A 489 10.36 -18.45 -9.13
C LEU A 489 10.13 -17.30 -10.17
N ALA A 490 11.09 -17.05 -11.04
CA ALA A 490 11.01 -15.96 -12.04
C ALA A 490 10.14 -16.31 -13.25
#